data_17c1b3b797ac301e39f5148c1f4ad217
#
_entry.id   17c1b3b797ac301e39f5148c1f4ad217
#
_cell.length_a   1.000
_cell.length_b   1.000
_cell.length_c   1.000
_cell.angle_alpha   90.00
_cell.angle_beta   90.00
_cell.angle_gamma   90.00
#
_symmetry.space_group_name_H-M   'P 1'
#
loop_
_entity.id
_entity.type
_entity.pdbx_description
1 polymer ?
#
loop_
_entity_poly.entity_id
_entity_poly.type
_entity_poly.pdbx_seq_one_letter_code
_entity_poly.pdbx_strand_id
1 'polypeptide(L)'
;MKLTDFYLAELESEVRRSRLALEQVPEGKYDWKPHEKSMIFGYLANMVATIPKWVAMQVTQEELDVAPAEGSNMEQKRLDTSNELLKALDKSAADARSALEQTTEEHLMTSWRLLARGQVVMELPRYVFIQDTINHWAHHRGQMTVYLRLLGAKVPALYGPSADDQQFR
;
A
#
# COMPACT_ATOMS: atom_id res chain seq x y z
N MET A 1 16.87 9.06 -17.06
CA MET A 1 15.77 9.07 -16.06
C MET A 1 16.35 8.47 -14.79
N LYS A 2 16.22 9.13 -13.68
CA LYS A 2 16.68 8.62 -12.39
C LYS A 2 15.64 7.65 -11.82
N LEU A 3 16.08 6.68 -11.01
CA LEU A 3 15.15 5.76 -10.30
C LEU A 3 14.24 6.52 -9.35
N THR A 4 14.74 7.57 -8.69
CA THR A 4 13.95 8.45 -7.83
C THR A 4 12.80 9.10 -8.60
N ASP A 5 13.07 9.65 -9.80
CA ASP A 5 12.04 10.25 -10.65
C ASP A 5 10.99 9.21 -11.08
N PHE A 6 11.44 7.99 -11.41
CA PHE A 6 10.56 6.89 -11.77
C PHE A 6 9.63 6.51 -10.62
N TYR A 7 10.19 6.29 -9.41
CA TYR A 7 9.37 5.90 -8.26
C TYR A 7 8.45 7.02 -7.76
N LEU A 8 8.84 8.28 -7.89
CA LEU A 8 7.95 9.41 -7.59
C LEU A 8 6.74 9.44 -8.54
N ALA A 9 6.95 9.21 -9.83
CA ALA A 9 5.86 9.15 -10.81
C ALA A 9 4.93 7.94 -10.58
N GLU A 10 5.51 6.77 -10.29
CA GLU A 10 4.74 5.56 -9.95
C GLU A 10 3.93 5.76 -8.65
N LEU A 11 4.56 6.31 -7.60
CA LEU A 11 3.88 6.62 -6.33
C LEU A 11 2.67 7.53 -6.57
N GLU A 12 2.83 8.61 -7.32
CA GLU A 12 1.75 9.54 -7.62
C GLU A 12 0.59 8.87 -8.38
N SER A 13 0.93 8.06 -9.36
CA SER A 13 -0.04 7.30 -10.16
C SER A 13 -0.84 6.31 -9.30
N GLU A 14 -0.13 5.56 -8.44
CA GLU A 14 -0.75 4.56 -7.57
C GLU A 14 -1.56 5.17 -6.41
N VAL A 15 -1.12 6.33 -5.87
CA VAL A 15 -1.90 7.12 -4.91
C VAL A 15 -3.24 7.54 -5.51
N ARG A 16 -3.23 8.08 -6.74
CA ARG A 16 -4.46 8.49 -7.43
C ARG A 16 -5.44 7.31 -7.59
N ARG A 17 -4.94 6.15 -8.06
CA ARG A 17 -5.75 4.93 -8.22
C ARG A 17 -6.30 4.41 -6.90
N SER A 18 -5.48 4.41 -5.85
CA SER A 18 -5.89 3.96 -4.53
C SER A 18 -6.92 4.88 -3.90
N ARG A 19 -6.81 6.19 -4.10
CA ARG A 19 -7.80 7.18 -3.67
C ARG A 19 -9.17 6.87 -4.26
N LEU A 20 -9.25 6.69 -5.59
CA LEU A 20 -10.51 6.36 -6.27
C LEU A 20 -11.17 5.11 -5.70
N ALA A 21 -10.39 4.10 -5.38
CA ALA A 21 -10.91 2.86 -4.80
C ALA A 21 -11.34 3.03 -3.34
N LEU A 22 -10.56 3.76 -2.51
CA LEU A 22 -10.88 4.01 -1.11
C LEU A 22 -12.09 4.94 -0.92
N GLU A 23 -12.36 5.84 -1.86
CA GLU A 23 -13.57 6.66 -1.89
C GLU A 23 -14.86 5.83 -2.01
N GLN A 24 -14.78 4.60 -2.50
CA GLN A 24 -15.91 3.71 -2.68
C GLN A 24 -16.15 2.78 -1.48
N VAL A 25 -15.33 2.86 -0.43
CA VAL A 25 -15.43 1.98 0.75
C VAL A 25 -16.74 2.27 1.50
N PRO A 26 -17.67 1.29 1.59
CA PRO A 26 -18.93 1.47 2.29
C PRO A 26 -18.72 1.41 3.82
N GLU A 27 -19.38 2.29 4.54
CA GLU A 27 -19.35 2.31 5.99
C GLU A 27 -20.00 1.06 6.61
N GLY A 28 -19.56 0.70 7.80
CA GLY A 28 -20.11 -0.42 8.58
C GLY A 28 -19.79 -1.81 8.03
N LYS A 29 -18.86 -1.90 7.07
CA LYS A 29 -18.46 -3.17 6.44
C LYS A 29 -17.06 -3.66 6.84
N TYR A 30 -16.46 -3.06 7.86
CA TYR A 30 -15.08 -3.36 8.25
C TYR A 30 -14.84 -4.86 8.47
N ASP A 31 -15.68 -5.55 9.24
CA ASP A 31 -15.50 -6.96 9.62
C ASP A 31 -16.03 -7.96 8.57
N TRP A 32 -16.57 -7.46 7.44
CA TRP A 32 -17.06 -8.31 6.37
C TRP A 32 -15.90 -9.00 5.62
N LYS A 33 -16.14 -10.22 5.17
CA LYS A 33 -15.21 -10.98 4.31
C LYS A 33 -16.00 -11.91 3.38
N PRO A 34 -15.48 -12.18 2.16
CA PRO A 34 -16.17 -13.04 1.19
C PRO A 34 -16.10 -14.52 1.55
N HIS A 35 -15.13 -14.94 2.34
CA HIS A 35 -14.91 -16.31 2.77
C HIS A 35 -14.24 -16.33 4.15
N GLU A 36 -14.44 -17.41 4.92
CA GLU A 36 -13.88 -17.51 6.28
C GLU A 36 -12.35 -17.36 6.36
N LYS A 37 -11.62 -17.84 5.32
CA LYS A 37 -10.17 -17.76 5.20
C LYS A 37 -9.68 -16.48 4.53
N SER A 38 -10.60 -15.62 4.07
CA SER A 38 -10.22 -14.35 3.43
C SER A 38 -9.91 -13.29 4.48
N MET A 39 -9.07 -12.34 4.07
CA MET A 39 -8.83 -11.11 4.83
C MET A 39 -10.14 -10.36 5.03
N ILE A 40 -10.36 -9.77 6.21
CA ILE A 40 -11.51 -8.90 6.43
C ILE A 40 -11.35 -7.62 5.61
N PHE A 41 -12.46 -7.07 5.13
CA PHE A 41 -12.48 -5.94 4.21
C PHE A 41 -11.79 -4.69 4.77
N GLY A 42 -12.06 -4.34 6.03
CA GLY A 42 -11.45 -3.18 6.66
C GLY A 42 -9.93 -3.29 6.78
N TYR A 43 -9.40 -4.49 7.07
CA TYR A 43 -7.95 -4.71 7.10
C TYR A 43 -7.34 -4.54 5.70
N LEU A 44 -8.00 -5.08 4.67
CA LEU A 44 -7.57 -4.92 3.28
C LEU A 44 -7.58 -3.44 2.85
N ALA A 45 -8.64 -2.69 3.18
CA ALA A 45 -8.74 -1.26 2.91
C ALA A 45 -7.64 -0.45 3.65
N ASN A 46 -7.38 -0.80 4.92
CA ASN A 46 -6.28 -0.22 5.69
C ASN A 46 -4.92 -0.46 5.03
N MET A 47 -4.66 -1.68 4.54
CA MET A 47 -3.43 -1.97 3.80
C MET A 47 -3.30 -1.09 2.56
N VAL A 48 -4.36 -0.97 1.76
CA VAL A 48 -4.35 -0.10 0.57
C VAL A 48 -4.06 1.35 0.94
N ALA A 49 -4.52 1.83 2.09
CA ALA A 49 -4.27 3.19 2.57
C ALA A 49 -2.84 3.38 3.13
N THR A 50 -2.19 2.34 3.64
CA THR A 50 -0.96 2.49 4.43
C THR A 50 0.30 1.89 3.81
N ILE A 51 0.18 1.03 2.79
CA ILE A 51 1.34 0.44 2.09
C ILE A 51 2.37 1.48 1.61
N PRO A 52 2.02 2.68 1.12
CA PRO A 52 3.03 3.68 0.75
C PRO A 52 4.06 3.98 1.85
N LYS A 53 3.68 3.87 3.13
CA LYS A 53 4.61 4.02 4.26
C LYS A 53 5.78 3.03 4.19
N TRP A 54 5.60 1.85 3.60
CA TRP A 54 6.67 0.85 3.49
C TRP A 54 7.78 1.34 2.58
N VAL A 55 7.46 2.11 1.53
CA VAL A 55 8.47 2.76 0.69
C VAL A 55 9.35 3.69 1.53
N ALA A 56 8.74 4.53 2.40
CA ALA A 56 9.51 5.38 3.30
C ALA A 56 10.42 4.58 4.23
N MET A 57 9.92 3.47 4.81
CA MET A 57 10.71 2.59 5.68
C MET A 57 11.89 1.94 4.93
N GLN A 58 11.66 1.46 3.71
CA GLN A 58 12.68 0.85 2.86
C GLN A 58 13.79 1.85 2.45
N VAL A 59 13.47 3.13 2.37
CA VAL A 59 14.44 4.19 2.10
C VAL A 59 15.20 4.60 3.36
N THR A 60 14.50 4.76 4.50
CA THR A 60 15.04 5.43 5.70
C THR A 60 15.59 4.51 6.76
N GLN A 61 15.24 3.20 6.71
CA GLN A 61 15.69 2.19 7.67
C GLN A 61 16.62 1.19 6.98
N GLU A 62 17.42 0.47 7.76
CA GLU A 62 18.30 -0.58 7.21
C GLU A 62 17.61 -1.94 7.09
N GLU A 63 16.59 -2.17 7.91
CA GLU A 63 15.86 -3.44 7.98
C GLU A 63 14.49 -3.26 8.63
N LEU A 64 13.63 -4.26 8.48
CA LEU A 64 12.35 -4.36 9.18
C LEU A 64 12.12 -5.80 9.63
N ASP A 65 11.86 -6.00 10.92
CA ASP A 65 11.35 -7.30 11.43
C ASP A 65 9.82 -7.27 11.45
N VAL A 66 9.20 -8.11 10.60
CA VAL A 66 7.73 -8.18 10.48
C VAL A 66 7.08 -9.06 11.54
N ALA A 67 7.85 -9.81 12.33
CA ALA A 67 7.35 -10.67 13.39
C ALA A 67 8.34 -10.71 14.58
N PRO A 68 8.66 -9.55 15.20
CA PRO A 68 9.62 -9.51 16.31
C PRO A 68 9.14 -10.34 17.50
N ALA A 69 10.09 -10.93 18.25
CA ALA A 69 9.78 -11.84 19.35
C ALA A 69 8.98 -11.20 20.50
N GLU A 70 9.17 -9.89 20.71
CA GLU A 70 8.49 -9.11 21.76
C GLU A 70 7.08 -8.62 21.34
N GLY A 71 6.58 -9.08 20.21
CA GLY A 71 5.32 -8.60 19.62
C GLY A 71 5.54 -7.40 18.71
N SER A 72 4.71 -7.30 17.68
CA SER A 72 4.81 -6.21 16.72
C SER A 72 4.19 -4.93 17.30
N ASN A 73 4.96 -3.85 17.39
CA ASN A 73 4.43 -2.51 17.65
C ASN A 73 3.67 -1.92 16.44
N MET A 74 3.49 -2.73 15.39
CA MET A 74 2.71 -2.35 14.20
C MET A 74 1.22 -2.65 14.39
N GLU A 75 0.64 -2.29 15.54
CA GLU A 75 -0.82 -2.27 15.64
C GLU A 75 -1.38 -1.33 14.58
N GLN A 76 -2.03 -1.92 13.59
CA GLN A 76 -2.76 -1.11 12.62
C GLN A 76 -3.97 -0.51 13.32
N LYS A 77 -3.98 0.84 13.43
CA LYS A 77 -5.16 1.55 13.86
C LYS A 77 -6.33 1.15 12.97
N ARG A 78 -7.44 0.75 13.57
CA ARG A 78 -8.68 0.49 12.85
C ARG A 78 -9.17 1.80 12.21
N LEU A 79 -9.38 1.79 10.90
CA LEU A 79 -9.94 2.89 10.11
C LEU A 79 -11.26 2.40 9.51
N ASP A 80 -12.36 2.93 9.99
CA ASP A 80 -13.71 2.42 9.69
C ASP A 80 -14.41 3.19 8.57
N THR A 81 -13.92 4.37 8.23
CA THR A 81 -14.54 5.26 7.25
C THR A 81 -13.61 5.57 6.06
N SER A 82 -14.21 5.82 4.90
CA SER A 82 -13.48 6.28 3.72
C SER A 82 -12.61 7.52 4.02
N ASN A 83 -13.13 8.48 4.80
CA ASN A 83 -12.39 9.69 5.17
C ASN A 83 -11.14 9.40 6.01
N GLU A 84 -11.21 8.46 6.96
CA GLU A 84 -10.03 8.04 7.73
C GLU A 84 -9.00 7.33 6.85
N LEU A 85 -9.46 6.45 5.95
CA LEU A 85 -8.60 5.76 4.98
C LEU A 85 -7.90 6.75 4.04
N LEU A 86 -8.62 7.75 3.53
CA LEU A 86 -8.05 8.78 2.66
C LEU A 86 -7.00 9.64 3.39
N LYS A 87 -7.25 10.02 4.65
CA LYS A 87 -6.25 10.73 5.48
C LYS A 87 -5.00 9.87 5.74
N ALA A 88 -5.18 8.57 5.96
CA ALA A 88 -4.06 7.65 6.13
C ALA A 88 -3.26 7.49 4.82
N LEU A 89 -3.94 7.42 3.67
CA LEU A 89 -3.29 7.41 2.36
C LEU A 89 -2.47 8.69 2.14
N ASP A 90 -3.06 9.86 2.40
CA ASP A 90 -2.36 11.14 2.24
C ASP A 90 -1.09 11.20 3.08
N LYS A 91 -1.19 10.78 4.35
CA LYS A 91 -0.02 10.75 5.23
C LYS A 91 1.04 9.77 4.74
N SER A 92 0.68 8.54 4.44
CA SER A 92 1.62 7.50 4.01
C SER A 92 2.28 7.84 2.67
N ALA A 93 1.55 8.47 1.76
CA ALA A 93 2.07 8.96 0.49
C ALA A 93 3.04 10.14 0.68
N ALA A 94 2.73 11.07 1.58
CA ALA A 94 3.62 12.18 1.90
C ALA A 94 4.94 11.69 2.51
N ASP A 95 4.88 10.72 3.44
CA ASP A 95 6.06 10.10 4.04
C ASP A 95 6.94 9.41 2.95
N ALA A 96 6.33 8.65 2.04
CA ALA A 96 7.01 7.99 0.92
C ALA A 96 7.63 8.99 -0.06
N ARG A 97 6.88 10.03 -0.45
CA ARG A 97 7.38 11.10 -1.33
C ARG A 97 8.59 11.79 -0.72
N SER A 98 8.50 12.22 0.54
CA SER A 98 9.60 12.89 1.24
C SER A 98 10.85 12.02 1.29
N ALA A 99 10.71 10.72 1.56
CA ALA A 99 11.84 9.79 1.58
C ALA A 99 12.50 9.66 0.18
N LEU A 100 11.69 9.52 -0.87
CA LEU A 100 12.20 9.43 -2.25
C LEU A 100 12.85 10.72 -2.75
N GLU A 101 12.36 11.89 -2.35
CA GLU A 101 12.92 13.19 -2.71
C GLU A 101 14.28 13.46 -2.02
N GLN A 102 14.51 12.86 -0.85
CA GLN A 102 15.71 13.06 -0.05
C GLN A 102 16.79 11.99 -0.24
N THR A 103 16.49 10.91 -0.97
CA THR A 103 17.42 9.81 -1.21
C THR A 103 18.23 10.00 -2.49
N THR A 104 19.27 9.16 -2.67
CA THR A 104 20.09 9.13 -3.87
C THR A 104 19.98 7.81 -4.61
N GLU A 105 20.39 7.78 -5.88
CA GLU A 105 20.45 6.56 -6.68
C GLU A 105 21.39 5.52 -6.05
N GLU A 106 22.52 5.97 -5.54
CA GLU A 106 23.52 5.11 -4.89
C GLU A 106 22.91 4.45 -3.66
N HIS A 107 22.14 5.19 -2.86
CA HIS A 107 21.44 4.61 -1.69
C HIS A 107 20.40 3.59 -2.10
N LEU A 108 19.63 3.84 -3.16
CA LEU A 108 18.63 2.88 -3.67
C LEU A 108 19.27 1.56 -4.17
N MET A 109 20.54 1.57 -4.53
CA MET A 109 21.30 0.37 -4.92
C MET A 109 21.82 -0.43 -3.72
N THR A 110 21.83 0.12 -2.51
CA THR A 110 22.28 -0.61 -1.30
C THR A 110 21.27 -1.64 -0.88
N SER A 111 21.74 -2.69 -0.19
CA SER A 111 20.89 -3.74 0.35
C SER A 111 19.94 -3.22 1.44
N TRP A 112 18.75 -3.80 1.49
CA TRP A 112 17.80 -3.70 2.57
C TRP A 112 17.37 -5.10 3.01
N ARG A 113 17.08 -5.28 4.30
CA ARG A 113 16.79 -6.58 4.88
C ARG A 113 15.38 -6.66 5.44
N LEU A 114 14.68 -7.74 5.11
CA LEU A 114 13.44 -8.13 5.76
C LEU A 114 13.76 -9.26 6.74
N LEU A 115 13.34 -9.09 7.98
CA LEU A 115 13.52 -10.06 9.04
C LEU A 115 12.17 -10.62 9.49
N ALA A 116 12.21 -11.85 10.03
CA ALA A 116 11.13 -12.44 10.80
C ALA A 116 11.75 -13.13 12.02
N ARG A 117 11.33 -12.75 13.22
CA ARG A 117 11.86 -13.25 14.50
C ARG A 117 13.38 -13.09 14.61
N GLY A 118 13.89 -11.94 14.20
CA GLY A 118 15.33 -11.65 14.21
C GLY A 118 16.16 -12.37 13.14
N GLN A 119 15.54 -13.15 12.26
CA GLN A 119 16.22 -13.86 11.18
C GLN A 119 15.99 -13.15 9.86
N VAL A 120 17.06 -12.91 9.09
CA VAL A 120 16.94 -12.37 7.74
C VAL A 120 16.24 -13.39 6.84
N VAL A 121 15.07 -13.03 6.31
CA VAL A 121 14.29 -13.88 5.40
C VAL A 121 14.43 -13.43 3.96
N MET A 122 14.83 -12.17 3.74
CA MET A 122 15.11 -11.63 2.41
C MET A 122 16.10 -10.47 2.52
N GLU A 123 17.06 -10.42 1.59
CA GLU A 123 18.00 -9.30 1.43
C GLU A 123 18.17 -9.02 -0.05
N LEU A 124 17.79 -7.80 -0.47
CA LEU A 124 17.81 -7.34 -1.86
C LEU A 124 18.15 -5.85 -1.90
N PRO A 125 18.54 -5.30 -3.04
CA PRO A 125 18.64 -3.85 -3.22
C PRO A 125 17.32 -3.14 -2.91
N ARG A 126 17.39 -1.95 -2.30
CA ARG A 126 16.21 -1.15 -1.90
C ARG A 126 15.25 -0.92 -3.07
N TYR A 127 15.77 -0.63 -4.26
CA TYR A 127 14.91 -0.41 -5.43
C TYR A 127 14.07 -1.64 -5.78
N VAL A 128 14.56 -2.86 -5.56
CA VAL A 128 13.78 -4.10 -5.78
C VAL A 128 12.65 -4.19 -4.76
N PHE A 129 12.93 -3.94 -3.48
CA PHE A 129 11.89 -3.93 -2.44
C PHE A 129 10.82 -2.86 -2.68
N ILE A 130 11.22 -1.66 -3.14
CA ILE A 130 10.27 -0.59 -3.49
C ILE A 130 9.37 -1.04 -4.63
N GLN A 131 9.93 -1.68 -5.67
CA GLN A 131 9.13 -2.21 -6.78
C GLN A 131 8.15 -3.30 -6.30
N ASP A 132 8.61 -4.22 -5.46
CA ASP A 132 7.76 -5.25 -4.88
C ASP A 132 6.65 -4.66 -4.00
N THR A 133 6.94 -3.59 -3.27
CA THR A 133 5.94 -2.86 -2.48
C THR A 133 4.88 -2.22 -3.36
N ILE A 134 5.25 -1.62 -4.49
CA ILE A 134 4.30 -1.06 -5.47
C ILE A 134 3.42 -2.17 -6.06
N ASN A 135 4.01 -3.30 -6.44
CA ASN A 135 3.28 -4.46 -6.95
C ASN A 135 2.32 -5.04 -5.88
N HIS A 136 2.77 -5.15 -4.64
CA HIS A 136 1.98 -5.60 -3.49
C HIS A 136 0.79 -4.66 -3.23
N TRP A 137 1.01 -3.36 -3.34
CA TRP A 137 -0.04 -2.36 -3.21
C TRP A 137 -1.09 -2.48 -4.32
N ALA A 138 -0.67 -2.59 -5.58
CA ALA A 138 -1.56 -2.82 -6.71
C ALA A 138 -2.35 -4.13 -6.56
N HIS A 139 -1.69 -5.21 -6.07
CA HIS A 139 -2.33 -6.49 -5.78
C HIS A 139 -3.47 -6.37 -4.75
N HIS A 140 -3.23 -5.75 -3.59
CA HIS A 140 -4.27 -5.57 -2.57
C HIS A 140 -5.38 -4.64 -3.03
N ARG A 141 -5.08 -3.59 -3.78
CA ARG A 141 -6.10 -2.74 -4.38
C ARG A 141 -6.95 -3.53 -5.39
N GLY A 142 -6.35 -4.39 -6.20
CA GLY A 142 -7.07 -5.30 -7.10
C GLY A 142 -8.02 -6.23 -6.34
N GLN A 143 -7.56 -6.84 -5.24
CA GLN A 143 -8.43 -7.63 -4.36
C GLN A 143 -9.58 -6.80 -3.78
N MET A 144 -9.29 -5.57 -3.34
CA MET A 144 -10.30 -4.67 -2.78
C MET A 144 -11.40 -4.32 -3.78
N THR A 145 -11.09 -4.17 -5.07
CA THR A 145 -12.13 -3.91 -6.09
C THR A 145 -13.12 -5.07 -6.22
N VAL A 146 -12.67 -6.31 -6.06
CA VAL A 146 -13.56 -7.48 -6.02
C VAL A 146 -14.47 -7.42 -4.79
N TYR A 147 -13.93 -7.05 -3.62
CA TYR A 147 -14.73 -6.91 -2.41
C TYR A 147 -15.74 -5.78 -2.53
N LEU A 148 -15.37 -4.62 -3.08
CA LEU A 148 -16.31 -3.52 -3.38
C LEU A 148 -17.47 -4.03 -4.23
N ARG A 149 -17.20 -4.79 -5.30
CA ARG A 149 -18.23 -5.37 -6.15
C ARG A 149 -19.18 -6.29 -5.38
N LEU A 150 -18.66 -7.17 -4.57
CA LEU A 150 -19.44 -8.11 -3.75
C LEU A 150 -20.29 -7.39 -2.69
N LEU A 151 -19.86 -6.23 -2.22
CA LEU A 151 -20.59 -5.37 -1.29
C LEU A 151 -21.60 -4.44 -1.97
N GLY A 152 -21.72 -4.50 -3.30
CA GLY A 152 -22.62 -3.63 -4.08
C GLY A 152 -22.13 -2.19 -4.23
N ALA A 153 -20.88 -1.92 -3.87
CA ALA A 153 -20.25 -0.61 -4.07
C ALA A 153 -19.78 -0.45 -5.53
N LYS A 154 -19.56 0.80 -5.96
CA LYS A 154 -19.01 1.08 -7.27
C LYS A 154 -17.54 0.65 -7.34
N VAL A 155 -17.12 0.21 -8.53
CA VAL A 155 -15.72 -0.06 -8.84
C VAL A 155 -15.25 0.99 -9.83
N PRO A 156 -14.34 1.91 -9.46
CA PRO A 156 -13.85 2.95 -10.36
C PRO A 156 -12.95 2.37 -11.45
N ALA A 157 -12.78 3.12 -12.53
CA ALA A 157 -11.75 2.88 -13.53
C ALA A 157 -10.37 3.16 -12.91
N LEU A 158 -9.49 2.17 -12.84
CA LEU A 158 -8.15 2.28 -12.24
C LEU A 158 -7.04 2.29 -13.31
N TYR A 159 -6.90 1.22 -14.07
CA TYR A 159 -5.99 1.11 -15.21
C TYR A 159 -6.72 1.17 -16.55
N GLY A 160 -8.02 1.03 -16.52
CA GLY A 160 -8.91 1.07 -17.66
C GLY A 160 -10.36 1.06 -17.20
N PRO A 161 -11.33 1.12 -18.12
CA PRO A 161 -12.74 1.17 -17.79
C PRO A 161 -13.21 0.00 -16.93
N SER A 162 -14.19 0.28 -16.08
CA SER A 162 -14.97 -0.74 -15.35
C SER A 162 -16.43 -0.74 -15.83
N ALA A 163 -17.25 -1.62 -15.27
CA ALA A 163 -18.69 -1.62 -15.53
C ALA A 163 -19.39 -0.33 -15.01
N ASP A 164 -18.81 0.33 -14.03
CA ASP A 164 -19.41 1.52 -13.38
C ASP A 164 -18.75 2.83 -13.81
N ASP A 165 -17.58 2.78 -14.44
CA ASP A 165 -16.79 3.95 -14.84
C ASP A 165 -16.06 3.65 -16.16
N GLN A 166 -16.46 4.34 -17.23
CA GLN A 166 -15.94 4.11 -18.59
C GLN A 166 -14.74 5.00 -18.94
N GLN A 167 -14.18 5.73 -17.99
CA GLN A 167 -13.05 6.61 -18.22
C GLN A 167 -11.73 5.83 -18.32
N PHE A 168 -10.84 6.29 -19.20
CA PHE A 168 -9.44 5.87 -19.19
C PHE A 168 -8.65 6.84 -18.32
N ARG A 169 -7.97 6.32 -17.31
CA ARG A 169 -7.22 7.13 -16.32
C ARG A 169 -5.81 6.60 -16.12
#